data_b5fd50e5a7f146ae859201dd794acd5c
#
_entry.id   b5fd50e5a7f146ae859201dd794acd5c
#
_cell.length_a   1.000
_cell.length_b   1.000
_cell.length_c   1.000
_cell.angle_alpha   90.00
_cell.angle_beta   90.00
_cell.angle_gamma   90.00
#
_symmetry.space_group_name_H-M   'P 1'
#
loop_
_entity.id
_entity.type
_entity.pdbx_description
1 polymer ?
#
loop_
_entity_poly.entity_id
_entity_poly.type
_entity_poly.pdbx_seq_one_letter_code
_entity_poly.pdbx_strand_id
1 'polypeptide(L)'
;MFDNFDQFLEENFIDPNGVVYSLLDRQTRRPVDELFFQPYGRKPDHENRCGFQPPLPGEVTHWGKDTFTLPEFVTYENCGMCTGAYLDGLCSALRTPGADTEEVRCRAKRTFDAIRYIAGIGNQWEYGFFPKIWGNKFRYQTSTDQYLYVLHGMNSYYPFASEKDRREIERLIPAMVDFWMKRQYRLTYYNLIDMDWPPLRFPGF
;
A
#
# COMPACT_ATOMS: atom_id res chain seq x y z
N MET A 1 12.82 19.39 16.21
CA MET A 1 11.53 19.29 15.52
C MET A 1 11.29 17.90 14.91
N PHE A 2 12.32 17.04 14.80
CA PHE A 2 12.21 15.67 14.27
C PHE A 2 12.18 14.57 15.33
N ASP A 3 12.44 14.90 16.59
CA ASP A 3 12.56 13.93 17.69
C ASP A 3 11.24 13.17 18.02
N ASN A 4 10.12 13.63 17.46
CA ASN A 4 8.80 13.00 17.64
C ASN A 4 8.14 12.59 16.30
N PHE A 5 8.86 12.60 15.17
CA PHE A 5 8.26 12.27 13.88
C PHE A 5 7.86 10.79 13.81
N ASP A 6 8.72 9.91 14.29
CA ASP A 6 8.45 8.48 14.34
C ASP A 6 7.25 8.16 15.23
N GLN A 7 7.19 8.79 16.39
CA GLN A 7 6.05 8.64 17.30
C GLN A 7 4.77 9.17 16.64
N PHE A 8 4.83 10.31 15.97
CA PHE A 8 3.69 10.86 15.25
C PHE A 8 3.18 9.94 14.13
N LEU A 9 4.09 9.32 13.37
CA LEU A 9 3.74 8.32 12.36
C LEU A 9 3.04 7.12 13.00
N GLU A 10 3.62 6.57 14.04
CA GLU A 10 3.09 5.39 14.72
C GLU A 10 1.71 5.63 15.32
N GLU A 11 1.49 6.78 15.91
CA GLU A 11 0.23 7.11 16.58
C GLU A 11 -0.89 7.52 15.61
N ASN A 12 -0.56 8.02 14.42
CA ASN A 12 -1.55 8.63 13.55
C ASN A 12 -1.66 8.00 12.16
N PHE A 13 -0.57 7.43 11.60
CA PHE A 13 -0.52 6.96 10.23
C PHE A 13 -0.60 5.44 10.07
N ILE A 14 -0.70 4.68 11.14
CA ILE A 14 -0.74 3.22 11.09
C ILE A 14 -2.15 2.73 11.40
N ASP A 15 -2.72 1.92 10.50
CA ASP A 15 -4.00 1.28 10.74
C ASP A 15 -3.88 0.05 11.67
N PRO A 16 -4.99 -0.54 12.14
CA PRO A 16 -4.95 -1.72 13.01
C PRO A 16 -4.24 -2.94 12.41
N ASN A 17 -4.08 -3.02 11.09
CA ASN A 17 -3.36 -4.09 10.40
C ASN A 17 -1.88 -3.76 10.17
N GLY A 18 -1.40 -2.60 10.64
CA GLY A 18 -0.03 -2.13 10.43
C GLY A 18 0.22 -1.47 9.07
N VAL A 19 -0.83 -1.21 8.30
CA VAL A 19 -0.76 -0.55 6.99
C VAL A 19 -0.63 0.96 7.19
N VAL A 20 0.27 1.58 6.45
CA VAL A 20 0.50 3.03 6.52
C VAL A 20 -0.51 3.76 5.65
N TYR A 21 -1.27 4.68 6.22
CA TYR A 21 -2.18 5.55 5.48
C TYR A 21 -1.44 6.44 4.48
N SER A 22 -2.08 6.73 3.35
CA SER A 22 -1.54 7.66 2.36
C SER A 22 -1.65 9.11 2.81
N LEU A 23 -2.80 9.46 3.37
CA LEU A 23 -3.15 10.82 3.78
C LEU A 23 -3.95 10.81 5.06
N LEU A 24 -3.77 11.87 5.85
CA LEU A 24 -4.59 12.20 7.00
C LEU A 24 -5.15 13.62 6.85
N ASP A 25 -6.27 13.86 7.49
CA ASP A 25 -6.74 15.22 7.67
C ASP A 25 -5.76 16.02 8.56
N ARG A 26 -5.34 17.17 8.07
CA ARG A 26 -4.32 17.99 8.74
C ARG A 26 -4.75 18.51 10.10
N GLN A 27 -6.04 18.79 10.27
CA GLN A 27 -6.56 19.41 11.49
C GLN A 27 -6.82 18.37 12.56
N THR A 28 -7.48 17.28 12.18
CA THR A 28 -7.86 16.19 13.11
C THR A 28 -6.75 15.20 13.35
N ARG A 29 -5.77 15.11 12.44
CA ARG A 29 -4.71 14.08 12.41
C ARG A 29 -5.27 12.65 12.36
N ARG A 30 -6.43 12.49 11.75
CA ARG A 30 -7.13 11.21 11.59
C ARG A 30 -7.34 10.89 10.13
N PRO A 31 -7.63 9.63 9.79
CA PRO A 31 -8.10 9.27 8.47
C PRO A 31 -9.21 10.21 8.01
N VAL A 32 -9.16 10.58 6.74
CA VAL A 32 -10.15 11.47 6.14
C VAL A 32 -11.54 10.85 6.26
N ASP A 33 -12.51 11.63 6.70
CA ASP A 33 -13.90 11.22 6.82
C ASP A 33 -14.82 12.05 5.90
N GLU A 34 -16.12 11.78 5.95
CA GLU A 34 -17.10 12.49 5.14
C GLU A 34 -17.17 13.99 5.44
N LEU A 35 -16.87 14.41 6.68
CA LEU A 35 -16.90 15.79 7.10
C LEU A 35 -15.83 16.62 6.40
N PHE A 36 -14.71 16.01 6.03
CA PHE A 36 -13.64 16.65 5.29
C PHE A 36 -14.13 17.29 3.98
N PHE A 37 -15.13 16.70 3.34
CA PHE A 37 -15.65 17.18 2.05
C PHE A 37 -16.75 18.21 2.17
N GLN A 38 -17.35 18.40 3.36
CA GLN A 38 -18.47 19.33 3.58
C GLN A 38 -18.17 20.79 3.23
N PRO A 39 -16.98 21.36 3.59
CA PRO A 39 -16.68 22.76 3.30
C PRO A 39 -16.68 23.09 1.81
N TYR A 40 -16.54 22.08 0.97
CA TYR A 40 -16.52 22.23 -0.49
C TYR A 40 -17.91 22.08 -1.15
N GLY A 41 -18.97 21.99 -0.34
CA GLY A 41 -20.32 21.75 -0.83
C GLY A 41 -20.47 20.42 -1.57
N ARG A 42 -19.55 19.51 -1.35
CA ARG A 42 -19.49 18.21 -2.03
C ARG A 42 -19.94 17.14 -1.04
N LYS A 43 -21.03 16.48 -1.37
CA LYS A 43 -21.29 15.20 -0.74
C LYS A 43 -20.19 14.25 -1.21
N PRO A 44 -19.68 13.37 -0.35
CA PRO A 44 -18.80 12.29 -0.73
C PRO A 44 -19.62 11.25 -1.49
N ASP A 45 -20.15 11.65 -2.63
CA ASP A 45 -20.81 10.74 -3.56
C ASP A 45 -19.77 10.20 -4.54
N HIS A 46 -19.99 9.00 -4.97
CA HIS A 46 -19.18 8.30 -5.94
C HIS A 46 -19.15 9.00 -7.31
N GLU A 47 -19.90 10.08 -7.46
CA GLU A 47 -20.04 10.83 -8.66
C GLU A 47 -18.94 11.89 -8.80
N ASN A 48 -17.71 11.42 -8.92
CA ASN A 48 -16.73 11.99 -9.83
C ASN A 48 -16.33 13.46 -9.67
N ARG A 49 -16.16 13.96 -8.45
CA ARG A 49 -15.75 15.36 -8.28
C ARG A 49 -14.26 15.56 -8.03
N CYS A 50 -13.51 14.45 -7.94
CA CYS A 50 -12.04 14.48 -7.79
C CYS A 50 -11.33 13.72 -8.92
N GLY A 51 -11.95 13.56 -10.08
CA GLY A 51 -11.40 12.74 -11.17
C GLY A 51 -11.49 11.23 -10.91
N PHE A 52 -12.04 10.84 -9.77
CA PHE A 52 -12.25 9.46 -9.41
C PHE A 52 -13.57 8.97 -10.06
N GLN A 53 -13.50 7.98 -10.91
CA GLN A 53 -14.69 7.38 -11.48
C GLN A 53 -15.13 6.20 -10.64
N PRO A 54 -16.41 6.14 -10.25
CA PRO A 54 -16.95 4.96 -9.61
C PRO A 54 -16.82 3.74 -10.54
N PRO A 55 -16.79 2.53 -10.00
CA PRO A 55 -16.82 1.34 -10.82
C PRO A 55 -18.00 1.36 -11.79
N LEU A 56 -17.73 0.96 -13.01
CA LEU A 56 -18.79 0.82 -14.01
C LEU A 56 -19.75 -0.29 -13.59
N PRO A 57 -21.03 -0.17 -13.94
CA PRO A 57 -21.98 -1.25 -13.76
C PRO A 57 -21.43 -2.55 -14.39
N GLY A 58 -21.33 -3.61 -13.59
CA GLY A 58 -20.74 -4.89 -14.03
C GLY A 58 -19.24 -5.04 -13.79
N GLU A 59 -18.54 -4.01 -13.30
CA GLU A 59 -17.18 -4.14 -12.81
C GLU A 59 -17.17 -5.08 -11.60
N VAL A 60 -16.34 -6.12 -11.67
CA VAL A 60 -16.26 -7.10 -10.60
C VAL A 60 -15.55 -6.49 -9.41
N THR A 61 -16.32 -6.11 -8.42
CA THR A 61 -15.79 -5.78 -7.09
C THR A 61 -15.72 -7.05 -6.28
N HIS A 62 -14.63 -7.30 -5.63
CA HIS A 62 -14.34 -8.60 -5.05
C HIS A 62 -14.72 -8.73 -3.59
N TRP A 63 -15.25 -7.71 -3.02
CA TRP A 63 -15.92 -7.75 -1.73
C TRP A 63 -17.43 -7.53 -1.84
N GLY A 64 -18.03 -8.08 -2.87
CA GLY A 64 -19.47 -8.09 -3.02
C GLY A 64 -20.09 -6.72 -3.29
N LYS A 65 -21.07 -6.32 -2.49
CA LYS A 65 -21.86 -5.10 -2.70
C LYS A 65 -21.21 -3.83 -2.15
N ASP A 66 -20.13 -3.96 -1.38
CA ASP A 66 -19.53 -2.81 -0.72
C ASP A 66 -18.55 -2.11 -1.66
N THR A 67 -18.89 -0.90 -2.04
CA THR A 67 -17.97 0.02 -2.68
C THR A 67 -17.18 0.77 -1.60
N PHE A 68 -15.91 1.10 -1.89
CA PHE A 68 -15.19 2.03 -1.03
C PHE A 68 -15.75 3.44 -1.18
N THR A 69 -15.68 4.22 -0.13
CA THR A 69 -16.09 5.62 -0.11
C THR A 69 -14.94 6.51 -0.56
N LEU A 70 -15.23 7.76 -0.94
CA LEU A 70 -14.20 8.73 -1.26
C LEU A 70 -13.21 8.98 -0.10
N PRO A 71 -13.65 9.08 1.18
CA PRO A 71 -12.74 9.10 2.33
C PRO A 71 -11.79 7.91 2.39
N GLU A 72 -12.27 6.70 2.22
CA GLU A 72 -11.44 5.49 2.21
C GLU A 72 -10.44 5.54 1.05
N PHE A 73 -10.88 5.96 -0.14
CA PHE A 73 -9.99 6.12 -1.29
C PHE A 73 -8.84 7.08 -0.98
N VAL A 74 -9.14 8.28 -0.51
CA VAL A 74 -8.10 9.29 -0.20
C VAL A 74 -7.14 8.80 0.87
N THR A 75 -7.67 8.14 1.90
CA THR A 75 -6.87 7.64 3.03
C THR A 75 -5.91 6.52 2.62
N TYR A 76 -6.33 5.63 1.72
CA TYR A 76 -5.59 4.39 1.41
C TYR A 76 -4.99 4.33 -0.01
N GLU A 77 -5.19 5.33 -0.87
CA GLU A 77 -4.82 5.26 -2.29
C GLU A 77 -3.40 4.74 -2.54
N ASN A 78 -2.44 5.19 -1.74
CA ASN A 78 -1.03 4.80 -1.85
C ASN A 78 -0.53 3.99 -0.64
N CYS A 79 -1.42 3.34 0.10
CA CYS A 79 -1.06 2.67 1.34
C CYS A 79 0.04 1.61 1.16
N GLY A 80 0.03 0.82 0.09
CA GLY A 80 1.09 -0.14 -0.19
C GLY A 80 2.44 0.54 -0.43
N MET A 81 2.45 1.63 -1.21
CA MET A 81 3.63 2.46 -1.43
C MET A 81 4.16 3.02 -0.10
N CYS A 82 3.29 3.64 0.70
CA CYS A 82 3.66 4.21 1.99
C CYS A 82 4.19 3.15 2.96
N THR A 83 3.55 1.97 3.02
CA THR A 83 3.98 0.85 3.86
C THR A 83 5.34 0.31 3.44
N GLY A 84 5.57 0.16 2.15
CA GLY A 84 6.88 -0.26 1.62
C GLY A 84 7.98 0.76 1.90
N ALA A 85 7.71 2.06 1.70
CA ALA A 85 8.65 3.14 2.00
C ALA A 85 8.96 3.23 3.51
N TYR A 86 7.95 3.05 4.35
CA TYR A 86 8.14 3.06 5.80
C TYR A 86 9.01 1.88 6.27
N LEU A 87 8.80 0.69 5.70
CA LEU A 87 9.65 -0.47 5.98
C LEU A 87 11.11 -0.19 5.61
N ASP A 88 11.36 0.42 4.45
CA ASP A 88 12.73 0.79 4.04
C ASP A 88 13.35 1.82 4.99
N GLY A 89 12.58 2.82 5.42
CA GLY A 89 13.01 3.79 6.43
C GLY A 89 13.43 3.15 7.76
N LEU A 90 12.62 2.22 8.28
CA LEU A 90 12.94 1.45 9.48
C LEU A 90 14.21 0.60 9.30
N CYS A 91 14.38 -0.03 8.14
CA CYS A 91 15.59 -0.79 7.82
C CYS A 91 16.83 0.12 7.70
N SER A 92 16.66 1.34 7.26
CA SER A 92 17.73 2.33 7.25
C SER A 92 18.14 2.73 8.67
N ALA A 93 17.19 2.88 9.58
CA ALA A 93 17.48 3.06 10.99
C ALA A 93 18.24 1.86 11.57
N LEU A 94 17.84 0.62 11.27
CA LEU A 94 18.52 -0.60 11.72
C LEU A 94 19.98 -0.71 11.22
N ARG A 95 20.34 -0.06 10.12
CA ARG A 95 21.72 0.03 9.61
C ARG A 95 22.52 1.12 10.28
N THR A 96 21.87 2.04 10.98
CA THR A 96 22.52 3.20 11.60
C THR A 96 23.06 2.82 12.98
N PRO A 97 24.34 3.03 13.28
CA PRO A 97 24.91 2.74 14.60
C PRO A 97 24.13 3.45 15.71
N GLY A 98 23.71 2.68 16.71
CA GLY A 98 22.96 3.20 17.87
C GLY A 98 21.47 3.37 17.69
N ALA A 99 20.94 3.21 16.47
CA ALA A 99 19.50 3.24 16.20
C ALA A 99 18.88 1.84 16.05
N ASP A 100 19.66 0.78 16.06
CA ASP A 100 19.19 -0.61 16.06
C ASP A 100 18.67 -0.97 17.46
N THR A 101 17.39 -0.75 17.69
CA THR A 101 16.69 -1.07 18.92
C THR A 101 15.66 -2.17 18.72
N GLU A 102 15.29 -2.85 19.79
CA GLU A 102 14.21 -3.85 19.74
C GLU A 102 12.89 -3.22 19.25
N GLU A 103 12.64 -1.98 19.63
CA GLU A 103 11.45 -1.25 19.18
C GLU A 103 11.44 -1.08 17.67
N VAL A 104 12.53 -0.63 17.05
CA VAL A 104 12.65 -0.48 15.59
C VAL A 104 12.51 -1.83 14.89
N ARG A 105 13.08 -2.89 15.46
CA ARG A 105 12.92 -4.26 14.95
C ARG A 105 11.46 -4.72 14.98
N CYS A 106 10.75 -4.49 16.08
CA CYS A 106 9.34 -4.81 16.21
C CYS A 106 8.48 -4.04 15.21
N ARG A 107 8.75 -2.75 15.01
CA ARG A 107 8.07 -1.93 14.02
C ARG A 107 8.31 -2.44 12.60
N ALA A 108 9.55 -2.76 12.24
CA ALA A 108 9.90 -3.31 10.92
C ALA A 108 9.18 -4.66 10.69
N LYS A 109 9.16 -5.52 11.69
CA LYS A 109 8.43 -6.81 11.61
C LYS A 109 6.92 -6.60 11.40
N ARG A 110 6.29 -5.72 12.17
CA ARG A 110 4.87 -5.40 12.02
C ARG A 110 4.57 -4.83 10.63
N THR A 111 5.42 -3.94 10.13
CA THR A 111 5.24 -3.35 8.81
C THR A 111 5.41 -4.40 7.70
N PHE A 112 6.33 -5.34 7.85
CA PHE A 112 6.43 -6.48 6.95
C PHE A 112 5.19 -7.39 7.02
N ASP A 113 4.63 -7.60 8.21
CA ASP A 113 3.39 -8.36 8.38
C ASP A 113 2.20 -7.68 7.69
N ALA A 114 2.16 -6.36 7.67
CA ALA A 114 1.17 -5.60 6.90
C ALA A 114 1.31 -5.84 5.39
N ILE A 115 2.53 -5.86 4.86
CA ILE A 115 2.78 -6.23 3.46
C ILE A 115 2.31 -7.66 3.18
N ARG A 116 2.59 -8.61 4.08
CA ARG A 116 2.11 -9.99 3.95
C ARG A 116 0.59 -10.09 3.99
N TYR A 117 -0.05 -9.27 4.82
CA TYR A 117 -1.52 -9.19 4.89
C TYR A 117 -2.10 -8.78 3.53
N ILE A 118 -1.58 -7.70 2.93
CA ILE A 118 -2.04 -7.24 1.61
C ILE A 118 -1.75 -8.30 0.53
N ALA A 119 -0.55 -8.87 0.52
CA ALA A 119 -0.18 -9.94 -0.41
C ALA A 119 -1.08 -11.16 -0.24
N GLY A 120 -1.43 -11.53 1.00
CA GLY A 120 -2.34 -12.63 1.30
C GLY A 120 -3.74 -12.43 0.72
N ILE A 121 -4.24 -11.19 0.72
CA ILE A 121 -5.50 -10.83 0.04
C ILE A 121 -5.35 -11.08 -1.47
N GLY A 122 -4.30 -10.55 -2.09
CA GLY A 122 -4.08 -10.70 -3.53
C GLY A 122 -3.87 -12.15 -3.98
N ASN A 123 -3.17 -12.94 -3.18
CA ASN A 123 -2.88 -14.35 -3.48
C ASN A 123 -4.13 -15.26 -3.52
N GLN A 124 -5.25 -14.81 -2.95
CA GLN A 124 -6.54 -15.51 -3.10
C GLN A 124 -7.05 -15.50 -4.55
N TRP A 125 -6.52 -14.62 -5.36
CA TRP A 125 -6.90 -14.41 -6.76
C TRP A 125 -5.85 -14.90 -7.71
N GLU A 126 -4.64 -14.36 -7.57
CA GLU A 126 -3.48 -14.70 -8.33
C GLU A 126 -2.24 -14.52 -7.47
N TYR A 127 -1.42 -15.55 -7.40
CA TYR A 127 -0.19 -15.49 -6.63
C TYR A 127 0.75 -14.42 -7.19
N GLY A 128 1.16 -13.50 -6.32
CA GLY A 128 1.97 -12.33 -6.69
C GLY A 128 1.16 -11.07 -7.03
N PHE A 129 -0.18 -11.16 -7.06
CA PHE A 129 -1.00 -9.96 -7.14
C PHE A 129 -0.98 -9.20 -5.82
N PHE A 130 -0.64 -7.92 -5.89
CA PHE A 130 -0.61 -7.01 -4.74
C PHE A 130 -1.66 -5.92 -4.93
N PRO A 131 -2.85 -6.06 -4.35
CA PRO A 131 -3.97 -5.17 -4.58
C PRO A 131 -3.80 -3.83 -3.86
N LYS A 132 -4.45 -2.80 -4.36
CA LYS A 132 -4.81 -1.64 -3.55
C LYS A 132 -5.88 -2.07 -2.55
N ILE A 133 -5.74 -1.64 -1.31
CA ILE A 133 -6.71 -1.89 -0.24
C ILE A 133 -7.25 -0.58 0.31
N TRP A 134 -8.44 -0.65 0.90
CA TRP A 134 -9.12 0.45 1.57
C TRP A 134 -9.70 -0.09 2.87
N GLY A 135 -8.93 -0.03 3.94
CA GLY A 135 -9.25 -0.75 5.17
C GLY A 135 -9.21 -2.25 4.93
N ASN A 136 -10.32 -2.93 5.17
CA ASN A 136 -10.49 -4.36 4.90
C ASN A 136 -11.10 -4.66 3.52
N LYS A 137 -11.25 -3.64 2.66
CA LYS A 137 -11.78 -3.76 1.30
C LYS A 137 -10.64 -3.73 0.30
N PHE A 138 -10.85 -4.33 -0.86
CA PHE A 138 -9.89 -4.31 -1.96
C PHE A 138 -10.60 -4.50 -3.30
N ARG A 139 -9.88 -4.20 -4.38
CA ARG A 139 -10.31 -4.49 -5.75
C ARG A 139 -9.20 -5.16 -6.52
N TYR A 140 -9.55 -5.73 -7.66
CA TYR A 140 -8.55 -6.16 -8.63
C TYR A 140 -7.92 -4.94 -9.31
N GLN A 141 -7.29 -4.11 -8.50
CA GLN A 141 -6.63 -2.87 -8.87
C GLN A 141 -5.29 -2.77 -8.17
N THR A 142 -4.30 -2.34 -8.90
CA THR A 142 -2.97 -2.05 -8.38
C THR A 142 -2.29 -0.99 -9.24
N SER A 143 -1.08 -0.60 -8.89
CA SER A 143 -0.25 0.29 -9.69
C SER A 143 1.22 -0.05 -9.49
N THR A 144 2.07 0.42 -10.41
CA THR A 144 3.51 0.15 -10.38
C THR A 144 4.21 0.67 -9.13
N ASP A 145 3.80 1.82 -8.64
CA ASP A 145 4.34 2.43 -7.42
C ASP A 145 4.09 1.56 -6.19
N GLN A 146 2.91 0.92 -6.08
CA GLN A 146 2.64 -0.02 -5.00
C GLN A 146 3.67 -1.15 -5.00
N TYR A 147 3.91 -1.77 -6.16
CA TYR A 147 4.89 -2.85 -6.28
C TYR A 147 6.32 -2.38 -6.02
N LEU A 148 6.71 -1.26 -6.61
CA LEU A 148 8.08 -0.75 -6.51
C LEU A 148 8.51 -0.56 -5.06
N TYR A 149 7.71 0.16 -4.30
CA TYR A 149 8.04 0.46 -2.91
C TYR A 149 7.94 -0.77 -1.99
N VAL A 150 6.99 -1.65 -2.24
CA VAL A 150 6.86 -2.89 -1.47
C VAL A 150 8.02 -3.85 -1.74
N LEU A 151 8.41 -4.03 -3.01
CA LEU A 151 9.58 -4.83 -3.38
C LEU A 151 10.86 -4.26 -2.77
N HIS A 152 11.02 -2.93 -2.81
CA HIS A 152 12.16 -2.25 -2.20
C HIS A 152 12.19 -2.43 -0.69
N GLY A 153 11.06 -2.21 -0.01
CA GLY A 153 10.94 -2.41 1.44
C GLY A 153 11.25 -3.84 1.87
N MET A 154 10.71 -4.84 1.15
CA MET A 154 11.03 -6.27 1.43
C MET A 154 12.50 -6.59 1.23
N ASN A 155 13.12 -6.07 0.16
CA ASN A 155 14.54 -6.26 -0.09
C ASN A 155 15.40 -5.62 1.01
N SER A 156 15.03 -4.42 1.47
CA SER A 156 15.71 -3.74 2.58
C SER A 156 15.55 -4.47 3.91
N TYR A 157 14.42 -5.14 4.13
CA TYR A 157 14.15 -5.89 5.35
C TYR A 157 14.82 -7.26 5.38
N TYR A 158 15.10 -7.86 4.23
CA TYR A 158 15.65 -9.21 4.11
C TYR A 158 16.85 -9.51 5.02
N PRO A 159 17.87 -8.63 5.17
CA PRO A 159 18.99 -8.87 6.08
C PRO A 159 18.59 -8.99 7.57
N PHE A 160 17.52 -8.34 7.97
CA PHE A 160 17.04 -8.28 9.35
C PHE A 160 15.93 -9.29 9.63
N ALA A 161 15.38 -9.90 8.58
CA ALA A 161 14.25 -10.80 8.66
C ALA A 161 14.63 -12.13 9.34
N SER A 162 13.67 -12.71 10.06
CA SER A 162 13.78 -14.09 10.52
C SER A 162 13.89 -15.04 9.33
N GLU A 163 14.39 -16.26 9.55
CA GLU A 163 14.48 -17.26 8.47
C GLU A 163 13.10 -17.57 7.85
N LYS A 164 12.05 -17.57 8.66
CA LYS A 164 10.68 -17.73 8.18
C LYS A 164 10.29 -16.59 7.24
N ASP A 165 10.57 -15.36 7.64
CA ASP A 165 10.21 -14.18 6.85
C ASP A 165 11.07 -14.07 5.59
N ARG A 166 12.35 -14.46 5.63
CA ARG A 166 13.22 -14.55 4.44
C ARG A 166 12.63 -15.50 3.39
N ARG A 167 12.23 -16.69 3.81
CA ARG A 167 11.58 -17.65 2.91
C ARG A 167 10.30 -17.10 2.28
N GLU A 168 9.56 -16.31 3.03
CA GLU A 168 8.37 -15.66 2.49
C GLU A 168 8.72 -14.57 1.47
N ILE A 169 9.72 -13.74 1.75
CA ILE A 169 10.23 -12.73 0.81
C ILE A 169 10.73 -13.39 -0.48
N GLU A 170 11.49 -14.48 -0.37
CA GLU A 170 12.02 -15.26 -1.51
C GLU A 170 10.91 -15.86 -2.40
N ARG A 171 9.72 -16.06 -1.85
CA ARG A 171 8.55 -16.49 -2.61
C ARG A 171 7.79 -15.32 -3.21
N LEU A 172 7.59 -14.24 -2.42
CA LEU A 172 6.74 -13.13 -2.83
C LEU A 172 7.37 -12.28 -3.91
N ILE A 173 8.66 -11.95 -3.80
CA ILE A 173 9.33 -11.09 -4.78
C ILE A 173 9.26 -11.67 -6.19
N PRO A 174 9.68 -12.93 -6.46
CA PRO A 174 9.53 -13.51 -7.79
C PRO A 174 8.08 -13.57 -8.27
N ALA A 175 7.14 -13.93 -7.39
CA ALA A 175 5.73 -14.00 -7.76
C ALA A 175 5.16 -12.64 -8.18
N MET A 176 5.53 -11.57 -7.47
CA MET A 176 5.13 -10.21 -7.79
C MET A 176 5.74 -9.73 -9.12
N VAL A 177 6.97 -10.09 -9.41
CA VAL A 177 7.61 -9.81 -10.70
C VAL A 177 6.94 -10.59 -11.82
N ASP A 178 6.69 -11.88 -11.62
CA ASP A 178 6.00 -12.75 -12.59
C ASP A 178 4.60 -12.26 -12.92
N PHE A 179 3.88 -11.70 -11.94
CA PHE A 179 2.57 -11.09 -12.16
C PHE A 179 2.62 -10.01 -13.27
N TRP A 180 3.63 -9.14 -13.24
CA TRP A 180 3.82 -8.10 -14.26
C TRP A 180 4.37 -8.66 -15.57
N MET A 181 5.32 -9.59 -15.52
CA MET A 181 5.89 -10.20 -16.71
C MET A 181 4.84 -10.92 -17.55
N LYS A 182 3.96 -11.70 -16.92
CA LYS A 182 2.84 -12.39 -17.60
C LYS A 182 1.90 -11.42 -18.32
N ARG A 183 1.81 -10.19 -17.86
CA ARG A 183 0.98 -9.12 -18.44
C ARG A 183 1.74 -8.21 -19.38
N GLN A 184 2.98 -8.55 -19.69
CA GLN A 184 3.85 -7.71 -20.52
C GLN A 184 3.92 -6.27 -19.98
N TYR A 185 3.88 -6.12 -18.64
CA TYR A 185 3.89 -4.83 -17.92
C TYR A 185 2.70 -3.92 -18.23
N ARG A 186 1.56 -4.50 -18.63
CA ARG A 186 0.32 -3.79 -18.91
C ARG A 186 -0.70 -4.05 -17.82
N LEU A 187 -1.40 -3.03 -17.41
CA LEU A 187 -2.50 -3.10 -16.47
C LEU A 187 -3.59 -2.11 -16.87
N THR A 188 -4.83 -2.57 -16.91
CA THR A 188 -5.98 -1.69 -17.06
C THR A 188 -6.30 -1.05 -15.72
N TYR A 189 -6.12 0.27 -15.63
CA TYR A 189 -6.37 1.00 -14.40
C TYR A 189 -7.85 1.40 -14.34
N TYR A 190 -8.56 0.93 -13.29
CA TYR A 190 -10.01 1.13 -13.10
C TYR A 190 -10.89 0.70 -14.28
N ASN A 191 -10.45 -0.22 -15.11
CA ASN A 191 -11.12 -0.65 -16.36
C ASN A 191 -11.49 0.50 -17.33
N LEU A 192 -10.91 1.67 -17.15
CA LEU A 192 -11.27 2.86 -17.90
C LEU A 192 -10.20 3.31 -18.88
N ILE A 193 -8.96 2.95 -18.62
CA ILE A 193 -7.82 3.37 -19.42
C ILE A 193 -6.85 2.20 -19.50
N ASP A 194 -6.61 1.72 -20.72
CA ASP A 194 -5.44 0.90 -20.98
C ASP A 194 -4.21 1.79 -20.81
N MET A 195 -3.60 1.68 -19.65
CA MET A 195 -2.34 2.34 -19.42
C MET A 195 -1.23 1.41 -19.90
N ASP A 196 -0.74 1.69 -21.09
CA ASP A 196 0.55 1.19 -21.54
C ASP A 196 1.62 1.87 -20.69
N TRP A 197 1.95 1.24 -19.55
CA TRP A 197 3.12 1.66 -18.84
C TRP A 197 4.35 1.28 -19.67
N PRO A 198 5.27 2.22 -19.93
CA PRO A 198 6.54 1.82 -20.50
C PRO A 198 7.15 0.74 -19.59
N PRO A 199 7.77 -0.29 -20.17
CA PRO A 199 8.40 -1.33 -19.36
C PRO A 199 9.27 -0.64 -18.32
N LEU A 200 9.05 -0.99 -17.05
CA LEU A 200 9.88 -0.49 -15.96
C LEU A 200 11.31 -0.86 -16.31
N ARG A 201 12.06 0.09 -16.83
CA ARG A 201 13.50 -0.05 -16.93
C ARG A 201 14.02 0.12 -15.51
N PHE A 202 14.16 -1.00 -14.81
CA PHE A 202 14.95 -1.00 -13.59
C PHE A 202 16.38 -0.63 -13.98
N PRO A 203 16.90 0.54 -13.57
CA PRO A 203 18.29 0.81 -13.80
C PRO A 203 19.08 -0.20 -12.97
N GLY A 204 19.73 -1.13 -13.62
CA GLY A 204 20.64 -2.08 -12.97
C GLY A 204 20.34 -3.56 -13.11
N PHE A 205 19.42 -3.99 -14.00
CA PHE A 205 19.35 -5.38 -14.48
C PHE A 205 19.72 -5.46 -15.94
#